data_0f0f4708c95a48a6938c360412d3cd11
#
_entry.id   0f0f4708c95a48a6938c360412d3cd11
#
_cell.length_a   1.000
_cell.length_b   1.000
_cell.length_c   1.000
_cell.angle_alpha   90.00
_cell.angle_beta   90.00
_cell.angle_gamma   90.00
#
_symmetry.space_group_name_H-M   'P 1'
#
loop_
_entity.id
_entity.type
_entity.pdbx_description
1 polymer ?
#
loop_
_entity_poly.entity_id
_entity_poly.type
_entity_poly.pdbx_seq_one_letter_code
_entity_poly.pdbx_strand_id
1 'polypeptide(L)'
;MYFAKDTLTEEEYNQSKELTFKQLYGGVFDKYKDIPFFKAMNEYVDKLWELFNATGKLELIGGKILDKTEIQNPTPNKILNYVIQSAETYNNVVSVKQVIEYLENKQSKVILYTYDSFLVDYSLKDGKEVLGEIKRLFEINGYVIKVAYGSNYNSLKYI
;
A
#
# COMPACT_ATOMS: atom_id res chain seq x y z
N MET A 1 20.55 -0.99 -5.39
CA MET A 1 19.31 -0.93 -6.18
C MET A 1 18.38 -1.95 -5.56
N TYR A 2 17.42 -1.50 -4.75
CA TYR A 2 16.67 -2.35 -3.81
C TYR A 2 15.53 -3.17 -4.46
N PHE A 3 15.24 -3.00 -5.75
CA PHE A 3 14.04 -3.55 -6.36
C PHE A 3 14.27 -4.22 -7.73
N ALA A 4 15.49 -4.53 -8.08
CA ALA A 4 15.77 -5.34 -9.29
C ALA A 4 15.54 -6.83 -8.95
N LYS A 5 14.26 -7.22 -8.81
CA LYS A 5 13.86 -8.60 -8.52
C LYS A 5 14.45 -9.61 -9.49
N ASP A 6 14.68 -9.18 -10.74
CA ASP A 6 15.21 -10.05 -11.80
C ASP A 6 16.71 -10.37 -11.65
N THR A 7 17.40 -9.70 -10.69
CA THR A 7 18.84 -9.89 -10.45
C THR A 7 19.16 -10.42 -9.05
N LEU A 8 18.13 -10.56 -8.18
CA LEU A 8 18.29 -11.02 -6.80
C LEU A 8 17.72 -12.42 -6.64
N THR A 9 18.37 -13.24 -5.83
CA THR A 9 17.77 -14.46 -5.30
C THR A 9 16.57 -14.09 -4.40
N GLU A 10 15.67 -15.04 -4.16
CA GLU A 10 14.51 -14.82 -3.28
C GLU A 10 14.95 -14.43 -1.85
N GLU A 11 16.03 -15.03 -1.35
CA GLU A 11 16.59 -14.71 -0.04
C GLU A 11 17.13 -13.28 0.02
N GLU A 12 17.93 -12.85 -0.97
CA GLU A 12 18.46 -11.49 -1.07
C GLU A 12 17.33 -10.46 -1.22
N TYR A 13 16.29 -10.78 -1.99
CA TYR A 13 15.11 -9.94 -2.10
C TYR A 13 14.40 -9.75 -0.76
N ASN A 14 14.17 -10.83 -0.01
CA ASN A 14 13.51 -10.78 1.28
C ASN A 14 14.34 -10.03 2.32
N GLN A 15 15.65 -10.23 2.37
CA GLN A 15 16.57 -9.49 3.23
C GLN A 15 16.57 -7.99 2.89
N SER A 16 16.61 -7.63 1.60
CA SER A 16 16.57 -6.24 1.15
C SER A 16 15.25 -5.57 1.49
N LYS A 17 14.14 -6.30 1.33
CA LYS A 17 12.80 -5.85 1.70
C LYS A 17 12.70 -5.57 3.21
N GLU A 18 13.12 -6.52 4.04
CA GLU A 18 13.10 -6.36 5.50
C GLU A 18 13.97 -5.17 5.94
N LEU A 19 15.17 -5.04 5.38
CA LEU A 19 16.05 -3.93 5.66
C LEU A 19 15.42 -2.59 5.26
N THR A 20 14.79 -2.52 4.09
CA THR A 20 14.09 -1.31 3.63
C THR A 20 12.96 -0.93 4.57
N PHE A 21 12.14 -1.89 5.00
CA PHE A 21 11.08 -1.62 5.97
C PHE A 21 11.63 -1.15 7.32
N LYS A 22 12.73 -1.72 7.81
CA LYS A 22 13.40 -1.23 9.04
C LYS A 22 13.84 0.23 8.90
N GLN A 23 14.34 0.64 7.71
CA GLN A 23 14.71 2.03 7.46
C GLN A 23 13.47 2.96 7.41
N LEU A 24 12.41 2.52 6.74
CA LEU A 24 11.19 3.31 6.58
C LEU A 24 10.49 3.56 7.93
N TYR A 25 10.36 2.51 8.75
CA TYR A 25 9.59 2.59 9.99
C TYR A 25 10.43 2.94 11.23
N GLY A 26 11.70 2.59 11.23
CA GLY A 26 12.60 2.80 12.36
C GLY A 26 13.54 3.99 12.23
N GLY A 27 13.59 4.60 11.05
CA GLY A 27 14.56 5.62 10.70
C GLY A 27 15.78 5.08 9.96
N VAL A 28 16.41 5.92 9.14
CA VAL A 28 17.53 5.53 8.28
C VAL A 28 18.81 5.37 9.10
N PHE A 29 19.44 4.21 9.00
CA PHE A 29 20.73 3.96 9.64
C PHE A 29 21.85 4.79 8.99
N ASP A 30 22.83 5.25 9.76
CA ASP A 30 23.90 6.14 9.30
C ASP A 30 24.60 5.66 8.03
N LYS A 31 24.86 4.37 7.92
CA LYS A 31 25.52 3.77 6.73
C LYS A 31 24.73 3.86 5.42
N TYR A 32 23.46 4.23 5.49
CA TYR A 32 22.57 4.32 4.30
C TYR A 32 22.10 5.74 4.02
N LYS A 33 22.45 6.72 4.86
CA LYS A 33 22.01 8.12 4.73
C LYS A 33 22.41 8.77 3.41
N ASP A 34 23.55 8.35 2.83
CA ASP A 34 24.06 8.90 1.57
C ASP A 34 23.42 8.27 0.33
N ILE A 35 22.61 7.23 0.49
CA ILE A 35 21.84 6.65 -0.62
C ILE A 35 20.76 7.66 -1.03
N PRO A 36 20.69 8.09 -2.30
CA PRO A 36 19.80 9.16 -2.75
C PRO A 36 18.34 8.99 -2.33
N PHE A 37 17.83 7.77 -2.40
CA PHE A 37 16.47 7.45 -1.96
C PHE A 37 16.27 7.72 -0.47
N PHE A 38 17.16 7.23 0.39
CA PHE A 38 17.04 7.41 1.84
C PHE A 38 17.32 8.84 2.27
N LYS A 39 18.21 9.55 1.56
CA LYS A 39 18.44 10.98 1.78
C LYS A 39 17.16 11.78 1.49
N ALA A 40 16.55 11.59 0.32
CA ALA A 40 15.31 12.27 -0.03
C ALA A 40 14.17 11.93 0.94
N MET A 41 14.11 10.68 1.42
CA MET A 41 13.14 10.26 2.42
C MET A 41 13.35 10.98 3.75
N ASN A 42 14.58 11.09 4.25
CA ASN A 42 14.87 11.84 5.49
C ASN A 42 14.48 13.30 5.35
N GLU A 43 14.85 13.97 4.25
CA GLU A 43 14.45 15.37 3.99
C GLU A 43 12.92 15.53 3.97
N TYR A 44 12.21 14.56 3.44
CA TYR A 44 10.74 14.54 3.45
C TYR A 44 10.18 14.37 4.87
N VAL A 45 10.74 13.45 5.65
CA VAL A 45 10.35 13.22 7.06
C VAL A 45 10.56 14.47 7.88
N ASP A 46 11.71 15.15 7.72
CA ASP A 46 12.02 16.38 8.44
C ASP A 46 11.01 17.49 8.12
N LYS A 47 10.69 17.69 6.84
CA LYS A 47 9.65 18.65 6.40
C LYS A 47 8.27 18.34 6.98
N LEU A 48 7.87 17.08 6.97
CA LEU A 48 6.60 16.65 7.57
C LEU A 48 6.57 16.94 9.07
N TRP A 49 7.68 16.65 9.76
CA TRP A 49 7.81 16.87 11.19
C TRP A 49 7.79 18.36 11.57
N GLU A 50 8.51 19.20 10.82
CA GLU A 50 8.50 20.65 10.99
C GLU A 50 7.08 21.22 10.82
N LEU A 51 6.39 20.85 9.74
CA LEU A 51 5.01 21.26 9.47
C LEU A 51 4.07 20.82 10.59
N PHE A 52 4.14 19.56 11.00
CA PHE A 52 3.30 19.01 12.05
C PHE A 52 3.54 19.70 13.40
N ASN A 53 4.78 20.01 13.75
CA ASN A 53 5.10 20.73 14.98
C ASN A 53 4.64 22.19 14.96
N ALA A 54 4.76 22.85 13.80
CA ALA A 54 4.35 24.24 13.65
C ALA A 54 2.83 24.43 13.70
N THR A 55 2.09 23.51 13.09
CA THR A 55 0.63 23.63 12.93
C THR A 55 -0.18 22.80 13.91
N GLY A 56 0.42 21.76 14.51
CA GLY A 56 -0.27 20.75 15.29
C GLY A 56 -1.15 19.81 14.46
N LYS A 57 -1.17 19.98 13.13
CA LYS A 57 -2.04 19.25 12.20
C LYS A 57 -1.30 18.91 10.94
N LEU A 58 -1.72 17.80 10.30
CA LEU A 58 -1.24 17.41 8.98
C LEU A 58 -2.42 16.89 8.17
N GLU A 59 -2.64 17.46 6.99
CA GLU A 59 -3.60 16.91 6.04
C GLU A 59 -3.00 15.70 5.32
N LEU A 60 -3.68 14.57 5.43
CA LEU A 60 -3.34 13.32 4.78
C LEU A 60 -4.07 13.20 3.45
N ILE A 61 -3.61 12.27 2.60
CA ILE A 61 -4.30 11.97 1.35
C ILE A 61 -5.76 11.60 1.63
N GLY A 62 -6.68 12.09 0.78
CA GLY A 62 -8.13 11.90 0.99
C GLY A 62 -8.76 12.91 1.94
N GLY A 63 -8.03 13.94 2.37
CA GLY A 63 -8.56 15.06 3.19
C GLY A 63 -8.70 14.76 4.68
N LYS A 64 -8.21 13.61 5.16
CA LYS A 64 -8.18 13.31 6.60
C LYS A 64 -7.14 14.20 7.29
N ILE A 65 -7.52 14.82 8.40
CA ILE A 65 -6.61 15.59 9.23
C ILE A 65 -6.05 14.68 10.34
N LEU A 66 -4.74 14.65 10.46
CA LEU A 66 -4.02 14.07 11.57
C LEU A 66 -3.76 15.18 12.60
N ASP A 67 -4.38 15.10 13.77
CA ASP A 67 -4.25 16.10 14.84
C ASP A 67 -3.25 15.61 15.89
N LYS A 68 -2.41 16.54 16.38
CA LYS A 68 -1.39 16.25 17.40
C LYS A 68 -1.98 15.73 18.71
N THR A 69 -3.22 16.10 19.02
CA THR A 69 -3.93 15.64 20.22
C THR A 69 -4.34 14.17 20.16
N GLU A 70 -4.41 13.59 18.94
CA GLU A 70 -4.79 12.19 18.73
C GLU A 70 -3.59 11.23 18.78
N ILE A 71 -2.36 11.75 18.83
CA ILE A 71 -1.15 10.94 18.77
C ILE A 71 -0.40 10.97 20.10
N GLN A 72 -0.30 9.80 20.72
CA GLN A 72 0.58 9.64 21.88
C GLN A 72 2.05 9.62 21.48
N ASN A 73 2.86 10.50 22.11
CA ASN A 73 4.31 10.60 21.86
C ASN A 73 4.65 10.63 20.36
N PRO A 74 4.27 11.69 19.64
CA PRO A 74 4.55 11.82 18.22
C PRO A 74 6.06 11.86 17.98
N THR A 75 6.51 11.19 16.93
CA THR A 75 7.89 11.20 16.44
C THR A 75 7.88 11.36 14.92
N PRO A 76 8.98 11.84 14.29
CA PRO A 76 9.05 11.97 12.83
C PRO A 76 8.64 10.68 12.10
N ASN A 77 9.15 9.55 12.55
CA ASN A 77 8.83 8.25 11.94
C ASN A 77 7.36 7.83 12.13
N LYS A 78 6.74 8.15 13.27
CA LYS A 78 5.30 7.89 13.46
C LYS A 78 4.47 8.71 12.48
N ILE A 79 4.83 9.98 12.26
CA ILE A 79 4.12 10.84 11.30
C ILE A 79 4.26 10.28 9.89
N LEU A 80 5.47 9.89 9.47
CA LEU A 80 5.67 9.22 8.18
C LEU A 80 4.80 7.97 8.04
N ASN A 81 4.73 7.14 9.08
CA ASN A 81 3.91 5.92 9.06
C ASN A 81 2.43 6.23 8.85
N TYR A 82 1.89 7.26 9.51
CA TYR A 82 0.51 7.69 9.27
C TYR A 82 0.29 8.17 7.83
N VAL A 83 1.24 8.91 7.26
CA VAL A 83 1.17 9.38 5.86
C VAL A 83 1.15 8.17 4.90
N ILE A 84 2.08 7.22 5.06
CA ILE A 84 2.17 6.03 4.19
C ILE A 84 0.90 5.18 4.31
N GLN A 85 0.48 4.84 5.53
CA GLN A 85 -0.71 4.02 5.76
C GLN A 85 -1.99 4.69 5.27
N SER A 86 -2.09 6.01 5.42
CA SER A 86 -3.23 6.76 4.89
C SER A 86 -3.26 6.72 3.36
N ALA A 87 -2.10 6.89 2.71
CA ALA A 87 -2.00 6.83 1.26
C ALA A 87 -2.37 5.44 0.72
N GLU A 88 -1.87 4.39 1.35
CA GLU A 88 -2.19 3.00 1.01
C GLU A 88 -3.70 2.73 1.16
N THR A 89 -4.27 3.06 2.32
CA THR A 89 -5.70 2.87 2.59
C THR A 89 -6.57 3.64 1.60
N TYR A 90 -6.23 4.90 1.32
CA TYR A 90 -6.98 5.72 0.38
C TYR A 90 -6.98 5.10 -1.03
N ASN A 91 -5.81 4.72 -1.53
CA ASN A 91 -5.69 4.11 -2.86
C ASN A 91 -6.44 2.78 -2.95
N ASN A 92 -6.35 1.94 -1.92
CA ASN A 92 -7.06 0.68 -1.86
C ASN A 92 -8.58 0.89 -1.87
N VAL A 93 -9.10 1.81 -1.05
CA VAL A 93 -10.54 2.12 -0.99
C VAL A 93 -11.04 2.67 -2.33
N VAL A 94 -10.28 3.54 -3.00
CA VAL A 94 -10.63 4.06 -4.33
C VAL A 94 -10.69 2.93 -5.35
N SER A 95 -9.70 2.04 -5.37
CA SER A 95 -9.68 0.89 -6.29
C SER A 95 -10.84 -0.07 -6.03
N VAL A 96 -11.13 -0.39 -4.76
CA VAL A 96 -12.28 -1.24 -4.39
C VAL A 96 -13.60 -0.62 -4.83
N LYS A 97 -13.77 0.70 -4.62
CA LYS A 97 -14.96 1.40 -5.05
C LYS A 97 -15.18 1.25 -6.56
N GLN A 98 -14.13 1.46 -7.36
CA GLN A 98 -14.21 1.30 -8.82
C GLN A 98 -14.59 -0.13 -9.22
N VAL A 99 -14.03 -1.14 -8.54
CA VAL A 99 -14.38 -2.55 -8.80
C VAL A 99 -15.83 -2.83 -8.40
N ILE A 100 -16.31 -2.33 -7.27
CA ILE A 100 -17.71 -2.49 -6.84
C ILE A 100 -18.65 -1.86 -7.86
N GLU A 101 -18.38 -0.63 -8.32
CA GLU A 101 -19.16 0.08 -9.34
C GLU A 101 -19.18 -0.70 -10.67
N TYR A 102 -18.03 -1.22 -11.10
CA TYR A 102 -17.93 -2.06 -12.29
C TYR A 102 -18.74 -3.36 -12.17
N LEU A 103 -18.81 -3.95 -10.98
CA LEU A 103 -19.54 -5.20 -10.71
C LEU A 103 -21.04 -4.99 -10.38
N GLU A 104 -21.54 -3.74 -10.36
CA GLU A 104 -22.92 -3.45 -9.91
C GLU A 104 -23.97 -4.30 -10.65
N ASN A 105 -23.84 -4.42 -12.00
CA ASN A 105 -24.76 -5.16 -12.84
C ASN A 105 -24.27 -6.57 -13.22
N LYS A 106 -23.32 -7.12 -12.46
CA LYS A 106 -22.75 -8.45 -12.65
C LYS A 106 -23.11 -9.39 -11.49
N GLN A 107 -22.93 -10.68 -11.69
CA GLN A 107 -23.13 -11.67 -10.64
C GLN A 107 -21.94 -11.79 -9.70
N SER A 108 -20.74 -11.50 -10.20
CA SER A 108 -19.52 -11.43 -9.38
C SER A 108 -19.58 -10.27 -8.41
N LYS A 109 -19.10 -10.46 -7.17
CA LYS A 109 -19.14 -9.45 -6.11
C LYS A 109 -17.82 -9.41 -5.33
N VAL A 110 -17.41 -8.23 -4.89
CA VAL A 110 -16.38 -8.10 -3.85
C VAL A 110 -17.04 -8.49 -2.53
N ILE A 111 -16.51 -9.50 -1.84
CA ILE A 111 -17.11 -10.03 -0.61
C ILE A 111 -16.28 -9.74 0.64
N LEU A 112 -15.00 -9.46 0.49
CA LEU A 112 -14.11 -9.14 1.62
C LEU A 112 -13.00 -8.21 1.17
N TYR A 113 -12.69 -7.24 2.01
CA TYR A 113 -11.51 -6.39 1.95
C TYR A 113 -10.73 -6.52 3.27
N THR A 114 -9.46 -6.88 3.18
CA THR A 114 -8.55 -6.97 4.32
C THR A 114 -7.22 -6.30 3.96
N TYR A 115 -6.96 -5.13 4.54
CA TYR A 115 -5.71 -4.36 4.36
C TYR A 115 -5.31 -4.18 2.89
N ASP A 116 -4.44 -5.05 2.37
CA ASP A 116 -3.85 -5.04 1.04
C ASP A 116 -4.44 -6.12 0.11
N SER A 117 -5.50 -6.81 0.53
CA SER A 117 -6.10 -7.89 -0.24
C SER A 117 -7.61 -7.78 -0.37
N PHE A 118 -8.13 -8.31 -1.48
CA PHE A 118 -9.56 -8.34 -1.81
C PHE A 118 -9.97 -9.73 -2.20
N LEU A 119 -11.12 -10.16 -1.72
CA LEU A 119 -11.74 -11.41 -2.12
C LEU A 119 -12.95 -11.11 -2.98
N VAL A 120 -12.95 -11.70 -4.17
CA VAL A 120 -14.06 -11.61 -5.12
C VAL A 120 -14.71 -12.98 -5.26
N ASP A 121 -16.02 -13.04 -5.04
CA ASP A 121 -16.82 -14.18 -5.46
C ASP A 121 -17.11 -14.01 -6.94
N TYR A 122 -16.43 -14.84 -7.75
CA TYR A 122 -16.49 -14.75 -9.20
C TYR A 122 -17.53 -15.71 -9.78
N SER A 123 -18.47 -15.15 -10.53
CA SER A 123 -19.44 -15.92 -11.30
C SER A 123 -18.94 -16.20 -12.72
N LEU A 124 -18.90 -17.47 -13.10
CA LEU A 124 -18.54 -17.88 -14.47
C LEU A 124 -19.46 -17.29 -15.55
N LYS A 125 -20.67 -16.87 -15.20
CA LYS A 125 -21.63 -16.25 -16.12
C LYS A 125 -21.20 -14.86 -16.58
N ASP A 126 -20.33 -14.19 -15.81
CA ASP A 126 -19.85 -12.86 -16.16
C ASP A 126 -18.71 -12.86 -17.19
N GLY A 127 -18.16 -14.06 -17.51
CA GLY A 127 -17.09 -14.22 -18.49
C GLY A 127 -15.70 -13.86 -17.94
N LYS A 128 -14.65 -14.31 -18.61
CA LYS A 128 -13.25 -14.14 -18.17
C LYS A 128 -12.78 -12.69 -18.26
N GLU A 129 -13.38 -11.90 -19.11
CA GLU A 129 -13.06 -10.47 -19.31
C GLU A 129 -13.22 -9.67 -18.02
N VAL A 130 -14.15 -10.09 -17.15
CA VAL A 130 -14.37 -9.46 -15.84
C VAL A 130 -13.15 -9.56 -14.96
N LEU A 131 -12.44 -10.69 -14.97
CA LEU A 131 -11.22 -10.86 -14.17
C LEU A 131 -10.10 -9.93 -14.65
N GLY A 132 -9.97 -9.78 -15.98
CA GLY A 132 -9.01 -8.86 -16.58
C GLY A 132 -9.28 -7.41 -16.20
N GLU A 133 -10.55 -6.99 -16.22
CA GLU A 133 -10.93 -5.64 -15.86
C GLU A 133 -10.78 -5.37 -14.35
N ILE A 134 -11.16 -6.31 -13.49
CA ILE A 134 -10.90 -6.22 -12.05
C ILE A 134 -9.40 -6.00 -11.78
N LYS A 135 -8.55 -6.83 -12.41
CA LYS A 135 -7.10 -6.70 -12.30
C LYS A 135 -6.64 -5.32 -12.74
N ARG A 136 -7.07 -4.85 -13.92
CA ARG A 136 -6.73 -3.52 -14.46
C ARG A 136 -7.10 -2.39 -13.51
N LEU A 137 -8.29 -2.45 -12.90
CA LEU A 137 -8.77 -1.43 -11.95
C LEU A 137 -7.91 -1.36 -10.68
N PHE A 138 -7.38 -2.48 -10.22
CA PHE A 138 -6.45 -2.49 -9.10
C PHE A 138 -5.04 -2.03 -9.48
N GLU A 139 -4.62 -2.24 -10.73
CA GLU A 139 -3.29 -1.85 -11.23
C GLU A 139 -3.21 -0.39 -11.74
N ILE A 140 -4.33 0.35 -11.76
CA ILE A 140 -4.41 1.69 -12.35
C ILE A 140 -3.44 2.70 -11.71
N ASN A 141 -3.07 2.48 -10.46
CA ASN A 141 -2.11 3.31 -9.71
C ASN A 141 -0.67 2.77 -9.78
N GLY A 142 -0.37 1.83 -10.68
CA GLY A 142 0.96 1.25 -10.85
C GLY A 142 1.31 0.15 -9.84
N TYR A 143 0.34 -0.35 -9.07
CA TYR A 143 0.55 -1.49 -8.18
C TYR A 143 0.58 -2.80 -8.96
N VAL A 144 1.50 -3.68 -8.59
CA VAL A 144 1.53 -5.05 -9.11
C VAL A 144 0.62 -5.93 -8.25
N ILE A 145 -0.40 -6.50 -8.87
CA ILE A 145 -1.37 -7.35 -8.19
C ILE A 145 -0.97 -8.83 -8.33
N LYS A 146 -0.88 -9.52 -7.19
CA LYS A 146 -0.81 -10.98 -7.16
C LYS A 146 -2.23 -11.53 -7.12
N VAL A 147 -2.53 -12.43 -8.03
CA VAL A 147 -3.85 -13.05 -8.15
C VAL A 147 -3.78 -14.49 -7.68
N ALA A 148 -4.75 -14.90 -6.87
CA ALA A 148 -4.96 -16.29 -6.50
C ALA A 148 -6.42 -16.69 -6.79
N TYR A 149 -6.65 -17.95 -7.15
CA TYR A 149 -7.98 -18.48 -7.41
C TYR A 149 -8.19 -19.82 -6.72
N GLY A 150 -9.42 -20.16 -6.44
CA GLY A 150 -9.81 -21.42 -5.81
C GLY A 150 -11.33 -21.50 -5.62
N SER A 151 -11.84 -22.69 -5.31
CA SER A 151 -13.26 -22.91 -5.03
C SER A 151 -13.68 -22.44 -3.62
N ASN A 152 -12.74 -22.18 -2.75
CA ASN A 152 -12.92 -21.62 -1.41
C ASN A 152 -11.61 -20.98 -0.92
N TYR A 153 -11.65 -20.25 0.17
CA TYR A 153 -10.51 -19.50 0.70
C TYR A 153 -9.27 -20.38 0.97
N ASN A 154 -9.48 -21.61 1.47
CA ASN A 154 -8.38 -22.53 1.81
C ASN A 154 -7.73 -23.19 0.58
N SER A 155 -8.39 -23.14 -0.59
CA SER A 155 -7.91 -23.74 -1.83
C SER A 155 -7.30 -22.73 -2.80
N LEU A 156 -7.09 -21.48 -2.39
CA LEU A 156 -6.51 -20.44 -3.23
C LEU A 156 -5.09 -20.79 -3.66
N LYS A 157 -4.81 -20.66 -4.96
CA LYS A 157 -3.50 -20.86 -5.58
C LYS A 157 -3.15 -19.65 -6.42
N TYR A 158 -1.91 -19.16 -6.27
CA TYR A 158 -1.39 -18.07 -7.10
C TYR A 158 -1.21 -18.49 -8.56
N ILE A 159 -1.45 -17.55 -9.45
CA ILE A 159 -1.23 -17.65 -10.89
C ILE A 159 -0.26 -16.58 -11.36
#